data_e5d71f5f0c5976c1f1071b92617e98c6
#
_entry.id   e5d71f5f0c5976c1f1071b92617e98c6
#
_cell.length_a   1.000
_cell.length_b   1.000
_cell.length_c   1.000
_cell.angle_alpha   90.00
_cell.angle_beta   90.00
_cell.angle_gamma   90.00
#
_symmetry.space_group_name_H-M   'P 1'
#
loop_
_entity.id
_entity.type
_entity.pdbx_description
1 polymer ?
#
loop_
_entity_poly.entity_id
_entity_poly.type
_entity_poly.pdbx_seq_one_letter_code
_entity_poly.pdbx_strand_id
1 'polypeptide(L)'
;MNIKDCYNFEDFRKLAKKKLPSPIFHYIDGGADDEVTLNRNTNAFNDCDLVPNILASVGEPDLSTTVFGRKIDMPLFLSPTAMQSLYTPEGDKASARAAEKFGTMYSMSTMASFSIEEIANISSGPKLFQLYVHKDQSITDDLIDRCRRANFDGLCLTVDTLVAGNRERDHRTGFTTPPKLTLESLLSFAMRPEWVFKYLTNKKFELANIKHKTDKGTNIAKSVIDYINEQYDPKMNWKDAEYCIKRWNGPFALKGVMSVEDAKRAIDIGCTAIMISNHGGRQLDGSRSPFDQVKAISDAVGDKLEIILDGGIRRGSHVLKALAAGATACSFGKAFLFSLGAGGQKGVERLLDNMQKEIRRNMILMGCKKIEDLDASKIIYRN
;
A
#
# COMPACT_ATOMS: atom_id res chain seq x y z
N MET A 1 16.17 9.46 -19.44
CA MET A 1 16.09 8.69 -18.19
C MET A 1 15.27 7.44 -18.46
N ASN A 2 15.76 6.29 -18.13
CA ASN A 2 15.10 4.99 -18.23
C ASN A 2 15.10 4.30 -16.84
N ILE A 3 14.56 3.08 -16.73
CA ILE A 3 14.47 2.37 -15.44
C ILE A 3 15.83 2.12 -14.80
N LYS A 4 16.88 1.91 -15.59
CA LYS A 4 18.23 1.67 -15.06
C LYS A 4 18.83 2.91 -14.37
N ASP A 5 18.36 4.09 -14.76
CA ASP A 5 18.79 5.39 -14.23
C ASP A 5 17.97 5.82 -13.01
N CYS A 6 17.03 4.98 -12.54
CA CYS A 6 16.24 5.26 -11.35
C CYS A 6 16.94 4.70 -10.11
N TYR A 7 17.45 5.59 -9.25
CA TYR A 7 18.16 5.25 -8.02
C TYR A 7 17.33 5.49 -6.76
N ASN A 8 16.25 6.28 -6.83
CA ASN A 8 15.44 6.67 -5.71
C ASN A 8 13.98 6.92 -6.12
N PHE A 9 13.11 7.18 -5.13
CA PHE A 9 11.69 7.46 -5.33
C PHE A 9 11.43 8.57 -6.35
N GLU A 10 12.17 9.69 -6.28
CA GLU A 10 11.93 10.84 -7.14
C GLU A 10 12.27 10.55 -8.61
N ASP A 11 13.23 9.67 -8.88
CA ASP A 11 13.57 9.28 -10.26
C ASP A 11 12.41 8.46 -10.86
N PHE A 12 11.86 7.51 -10.12
CA PHE A 12 10.67 6.77 -10.56
C PHE A 12 9.47 7.69 -10.76
N ARG A 13 9.23 8.62 -9.82
CA ARG A 13 8.15 9.61 -9.93
C ARG A 13 8.30 10.49 -11.17
N LYS A 14 9.50 11.02 -11.45
CA LYS A 14 9.80 11.80 -12.65
C LYS A 14 9.61 11.00 -13.94
N LEU A 15 10.05 9.73 -13.96
CA LEU A 15 9.88 8.86 -15.12
C LEU A 15 8.41 8.50 -15.34
N ALA A 16 7.66 8.18 -14.29
CA ALA A 16 6.22 7.94 -14.35
C ALA A 16 5.45 9.16 -14.88
N LYS A 17 5.80 10.37 -14.41
CA LYS A 17 5.21 11.64 -14.92
C LYS A 17 5.39 11.83 -16.42
N LYS A 18 6.52 11.36 -16.98
CA LYS A 18 6.75 11.41 -18.43
C LYS A 18 5.91 10.38 -19.20
N LYS A 19 5.62 9.22 -18.60
CA LYS A 19 4.97 8.10 -19.28
C LYS A 19 3.45 8.05 -19.09
N LEU A 20 2.97 8.48 -17.93
CA LEU A 20 1.54 8.44 -17.61
C LEU A 20 0.82 9.73 -18.04
N PRO A 21 -0.42 9.65 -18.52
CA PRO A 21 -1.27 10.82 -18.68
C PRO A 21 -1.46 11.57 -17.34
N SER A 22 -1.64 12.90 -17.43
CA SER A 22 -1.74 13.77 -16.27
C SER A 22 -2.79 13.31 -15.24
N PRO A 23 -4.03 12.94 -15.62
CA PRO A 23 -5.01 12.46 -14.65
C PRO A 23 -4.55 11.21 -13.89
N ILE A 24 -3.94 10.25 -14.60
CA ILE A 24 -3.45 9.00 -14.01
C ILE A 24 -2.26 9.26 -13.08
N PHE A 25 -1.35 10.15 -13.48
CA PHE A 25 -0.23 10.55 -12.65
C PHE A 25 -0.70 11.24 -11.35
N HIS A 26 -1.61 12.22 -11.46
CA HIS A 26 -2.11 12.97 -10.32
C HIS A 26 -2.96 12.12 -9.38
N TYR A 27 -3.66 11.11 -9.89
CA TYR A 27 -4.35 10.12 -9.05
C TYR A 27 -3.39 9.39 -8.10
N ILE A 28 -2.16 9.05 -8.53
CA ILE A 28 -1.13 8.47 -7.64
C ILE A 28 -0.55 9.55 -6.72
N ASP A 29 -0.19 10.71 -7.28
CA ASP A 29 0.63 11.72 -6.65
C ASP A 29 -0.14 12.51 -5.58
N GLY A 30 -1.44 12.74 -5.79
CA GLY A 30 -2.28 13.59 -4.96
C GLY A 30 -2.60 13.02 -3.56
N GLY A 31 -2.93 13.94 -2.67
CA GLY A 31 -3.51 13.74 -1.35
C GLY A 31 -4.93 14.30 -1.26
N ALA A 32 -5.44 14.44 -0.03
CA ALA A 32 -6.68 15.12 0.28
C ALA A 32 -6.43 16.59 0.60
N ASP A 33 -7.40 17.42 0.31
CA ASP A 33 -7.47 18.86 0.63
C ASP A 33 -6.15 19.61 0.34
N ASP A 34 -5.52 20.20 1.34
CA ASP A 34 -4.25 20.96 1.22
C ASP A 34 -3.00 20.09 1.20
N GLU A 35 -3.14 18.76 1.28
CA GLU A 35 -2.04 17.78 1.27
C GLU A 35 -1.04 17.91 2.42
N VAL A 36 -1.45 18.49 3.54
CA VAL A 36 -0.62 18.64 4.76
C VAL A 36 -0.18 17.26 5.26
N THR A 37 -1.14 16.34 5.41
CA THR A 37 -0.88 14.95 5.84
C THR A 37 -0.02 14.19 4.84
N LEU A 38 -0.28 14.35 3.53
CA LEU A 38 0.53 13.74 2.48
C LEU A 38 2.01 14.11 2.62
N ASN A 39 2.30 15.40 2.82
CA ASN A 39 3.66 15.92 2.98
C ASN A 39 4.26 15.46 4.31
N ARG A 40 3.50 15.54 5.42
CA ARG A 40 3.94 15.12 6.74
C ARG A 40 4.31 13.63 6.78
N ASN A 41 3.61 12.77 6.06
CA ASN A 41 3.88 11.32 6.03
C ASN A 41 5.33 10.99 5.71
N THR A 42 5.97 11.75 4.81
CA THR A 42 7.39 11.53 4.49
C THR A 42 8.31 12.40 5.36
N ASN A 43 7.90 13.64 5.65
CA ASN A 43 8.73 14.57 6.42
C ASN A 43 8.92 14.14 7.87
N ALA A 44 7.96 13.40 8.46
CA ALA A 44 8.05 12.87 9.81
C ALA A 44 9.32 12.03 10.07
N PHE A 45 9.82 11.34 9.06
CA PHE A 45 11.08 10.60 9.19
C PHE A 45 12.30 11.50 9.38
N ASN A 46 12.23 12.79 9.03
CA ASN A 46 13.32 13.75 9.25
C ASN A 46 13.43 14.20 10.71
N ASP A 47 12.41 13.96 11.52
CA ASP A 47 12.40 14.28 12.95
C ASP A 47 13.04 13.17 13.81
N CYS A 48 13.64 12.18 13.16
CA CYS A 48 14.26 11.03 13.82
C CYS A 48 15.59 10.72 13.11
N ASP A 49 16.65 10.54 13.91
CA ASP A 49 17.98 10.17 13.45
C ASP A 49 18.30 8.71 13.74
N LEU A 50 19.07 8.05 12.84
CA LEU A 50 19.61 6.71 13.04
C LEU A 50 20.89 6.79 13.86
N VAL A 51 21.13 5.87 14.77
CA VAL A 51 22.33 5.76 15.59
C VAL A 51 23.27 4.72 14.98
N PRO A 52 24.45 5.12 14.43
CA PRO A 52 25.44 4.16 13.94
C PRO A 52 26.21 3.52 15.11
N ASN A 53 26.46 2.21 15.02
CA ASN A 53 27.37 1.49 15.91
C ASN A 53 28.52 0.88 15.09
N ILE A 54 29.74 1.28 15.40
CA ILE A 54 30.95 0.90 14.67
C ILE A 54 31.54 -0.41 15.19
N LEU A 55 32.35 -1.06 14.35
CA LEU A 55 33.16 -2.25 14.68
C LEU A 55 32.31 -3.48 15.13
N ALA A 56 31.05 -3.55 14.72
CA ALA A 56 30.12 -4.60 15.13
C ALA A 56 30.31 -5.95 14.37
N SER A 57 31.22 -6.03 13.42
CA SER A 57 31.48 -7.23 12.60
C SER A 57 30.21 -7.84 12.03
N VAL A 58 29.40 -7.02 11.34
CA VAL A 58 28.07 -7.39 10.85
C VAL A 58 28.15 -8.46 9.76
N GLY A 59 29.09 -8.30 8.81
CA GLY A 59 29.14 -9.15 7.62
C GLY A 59 27.91 -8.93 6.71
N GLU A 60 27.21 -10.01 6.40
CA GLU A 60 25.95 -9.98 5.62
C GLU A 60 24.75 -10.02 6.58
N PRO A 61 23.97 -8.94 6.70
CA PRO A 61 22.84 -8.90 7.61
C PRO A 61 21.63 -9.70 7.09
N ASP A 62 20.91 -10.38 7.99
CA ASP A 62 19.61 -10.99 7.69
C ASP A 62 18.50 -9.94 7.73
N LEU A 63 17.87 -9.72 6.58
CA LEU A 63 16.78 -8.79 6.41
C LEU A 63 15.40 -9.44 6.58
N SER A 64 15.35 -10.76 6.79
CA SER A 64 14.08 -11.46 6.84
C SER A 64 13.28 -11.15 8.11
N THR A 65 11.96 -11.20 7.99
CA THR A 65 11.02 -11.09 9.11
C THR A 65 9.78 -11.95 8.82
N THR A 66 8.89 -12.07 9.80
CA THR A 66 7.62 -12.78 9.63
C THR A 66 6.47 -11.78 9.75
N VAL A 67 5.52 -11.83 8.82
CA VAL A 67 4.27 -11.07 8.84
C VAL A 67 3.10 -11.96 8.42
N PHE A 68 1.98 -11.87 9.12
CA PHE A 68 0.80 -12.72 8.90
C PHE A 68 1.15 -14.22 8.87
N GLY A 69 2.10 -14.65 9.73
CA GLY A 69 2.60 -16.02 9.79
C GLY A 69 3.47 -16.46 8.60
N ARG A 70 3.85 -15.54 7.70
CA ARG A 70 4.68 -15.83 6.52
C ARG A 70 6.03 -15.14 6.62
N LYS A 71 7.10 -15.90 6.41
CA LYS A 71 8.45 -15.34 6.25
C LYS A 71 8.53 -14.53 4.96
N ILE A 72 9.10 -13.32 5.05
CA ILE A 72 9.47 -12.47 3.91
C ILE A 72 10.95 -12.09 4.01
N ASP A 73 11.62 -11.94 2.85
CA ASP A 73 13.08 -11.75 2.78
C ASP A 73 13.53 -10.30 3.05
N MET A 74 12.60 -9.39 3.23
CA MET A 74 12.87 -8.03 3.69
C MET A 74 11.64 -7.47 4.43
N PRO A 75 11.81 -6.57 5.42
CA PRO A 75 10.71 -6.06 6.25
C PRO A 75 9.92 -4.95 5.54
N LEU A 76 9.67 -5.12 4.25
CA LEU A 76 8.97 -4.17 3.40
C LEU A 76 8.19 -4.91 2.32
N PHE A 77 6.89 -4.59 2.17
CA PHE A 77 6.02 -5.22 1.17
C PHE A 77 5.10 -4.23 0.45
N LEU A 78 4.44 -4.69 -0.62
CA LEU A 78 3.58 -3.84 -1.46
C LEU A 78 2.23 -3.64 -0.79
N SER A 79 1.87 -2.38 -0.48
CA SER A 79 0.55 -2.01 0.07
C SER A 79 -0.58 -2.32 -0.90
N PRO A 80 -1.80 -2.58 -0.42
CA PRO A 80 -2.95 -2.75 -1.29
C PRO A 80 -3.29 -1.44 -2.01
N THR A 81 -3.29 -1.48 -3.33
CA THR A 81 -3.61 -0.33 -4.17
C THR A 81 -4.57 -0.70 -5.29
N ALA A 82 -5.48 0.20 -5.60
CA ALA A 82 -6.51 0.00 -6.60
C ALA A 82 -6.01 0.21 -8.04
N MET A 83 -6.71 -0.39 -9.01
CA MET A 83 -6.68 -0.02 -10.42
C MET A 83 -5.29 -0.05 -11.09
N GLN A 84 -4.45 -1.00 -10.74
CA GLN A 84 -3.06 -1.02 -11.20
C GLN A 84 -2.91 -1.16 -12.71
N SER A 85 -3.91 -1.71 -13.43
CA SER A 85 -3.87 -1.79 -14.91
C SER A 85 -4.00 -0.43 -15.60
N LEU A 86 -4.37 0.65 -14.89
CA LEU A 86 -4.26 2.01 -15.42
C LEU A 86 -2.80 2.48 -15.58
N TYR A 87 -1.86 1.88 -14.87
CA TYR A 87 -0.45 2.26 -14.94
C TYR A 87 0.33 1.43 -15.95
N THR A 88 -0.03 0.16 -16.07
CA THR A 88 0.49 -0.78 -17.06
C THR A 88 -0.54 -1.91 -17.28
N PRO A 89 -0.67 -2.48 -18.48
CA PRO A 89 -1.65 -3.55 -18.75
C PRO A 89 -1.55 -4.75 -17.79
N GLU A 90 -0.34 -5.12 -17.38
CA GLU A 90 -0.09 -6.23 -16.46
C GLU A 90 -0.45 -5.90 -14.99
N GLY A 91 -0.61 -4.63 -14.62
CA GLY A 91 -1.11 -4.13 -13.34
C GLY A 91 -0.73 -4.97 -12.13
N ASP A 92 -1.75 -5.49 -11.45
CA ASP A 92 -1.62 -6.33 -10.26
C ASP A 92 -0.75 -7.58 -10.49
N LYS A 93 -0.80 -8.17 -11.70
CA LYS A 93 0.03 -9.34 -12.07
C LYS A 93 1.52 -9.01 -12.05
N ALA A 94 1.88 -7.84 -12.60
CA ALA A 94 3.26 -7.38 -12.61
C ALA A 94 3.79 -7.14 -11.18
N SER A 95 2.95 -6.57 -10.32
CA SER A 95 3.28 -6.31 -8.91
C SER A 95 3.43 -7.61 -8.12
N ALA A 96 2.52 -8.57 -8.29
CA ALA A 96 2.56 -9.85 -7.60
C ALA A 96 3.83 -10.66 -7.98
N ARG A 97 4.17 -10.75 -9.28
CA ARG A 97 5.40 -11.42 -9.73
C ARG A 97 6.67 -10.73 -9.21
N ALA A 98 6.68 -9.40 -9.17
CA ALA A 98 7.82 -8.66 -8.63
C ALA A 98 7.99 -8.91 -7.12
N ALA A 99 6.90 -8.91 -6.36
CA ALA A 99 6.92 -9.22 -4.93
C ALA A 99 7.44 -10.65 -4.67
N GLU A 100 6.89 -11.65 -5.38
CA GLU A 100 7.34 -13.05 -5.28
C GLU A 100 8.83 -13.20 -5.59
N LYS A 101 9.32 -12.58 -6.67
CA LYS A 101 10.74 -12.62 -7.06
C LYS A 101 11.67 -12.09 -5.98
N PHE A 102 11.23 -11.15 -5.17
CA PHE A 102 11.99 -10.56 -4.06
C PHE A 102 11.64 -11.17 -2.70
N GLY A 103 10.93 -12.32 -2.69
CA GLY A 103 10.55 -13.01 -1.46
C GLY A 103 9.72 -12.15 -0.51
N THR A 104 8.96 -11.17 -1.02
CA THR A 104 8.14 -10.30 -0.19
C THR A 104 6.64 -10.45 -0.48
N MET A 105 5.81 -9.86 0.37
CA MET A 105 4.35 -10.00 0.27
C MET A 105 3.74 -9.02 -0.75
N TYR A 106 2.79 -9.52 -1.53
CA TYR A 106 1.91 -8.70 -2.35
C TYR A 106 0.56 -8.52 -1.67
N SER A 107 0.12 -7.26 -1.49
CA SER A 107 -1.21 -6.99 -0.97
C SER A 107 -2.15 -6.59 -2.11
N MET A 108 -3.20 -7.39 -2.30
CA MET A 108 -4.21 -7.19 -3.32
C MET A 108 -5.37 -6.35 -2.79
N SER A 109 -5.84 -5.38 -3.55
CA SER A 109 -7.01 -4.57 -3.19
C SER A 109 -8.32 -5.23 -3.64
N THR A 110 -9.42 -5.01 -2.91
CA THR A 110 -10.80 -5.25 -3.39
C THR A 110 -11.02 -4.63 -4.77
N MET A 111 -10.43 -3.45 -5.00
CA MET A 111 -10.53 -2.67 -6.24
C MET A 111 -9.41 -3.00 -7.25
N ALA A 112 -8.86 -4.21 -7.20
CA ALA A 112 -7.84 -4.66 -8.14
C ALA A 112 -8.42 -4.85 -9.55
N SER A 113 -7.55 -4.73 -10.55
CA SER A 113 -7.91 -4.90 -11.97
C SER A 113 -7.96 -6.37 -12.43
N PHE A 114 -7.44 -7.26 -11.60
CA PHE A 114 -7.44 -8.70 -11.82
C PHE A 114 -8.14 -9.40 -10.65
N SER A 115 -8.63 -10.63 -10.88
CA SER A 115 -9.35 -11.36 -9.84
C SER A 115 -8.40 -12.02 -8.83
N ILE A 116 -8.95 -12.38 -7.67
CA ILE A 116 -8.28 -13.14 -6.62
C ILE A 116 -7.65 -14.41 -7.22
N GLU A 117 -8.41 -15.12 -8.05
CA GLU A 117 -8.00 -16.38 -8.68
C GLU A 117 -6.87 -16.15 -9.71
N GLU A 118 -6.96 -15.08 -10.51
CA GLU A 118 -5.91 -14.75 -11.49
C GLU A 118 -4.58 -14.47 -10.79
N ILE A 119 -4.59 -13.78 -9.63
CA ILE A 119 -3.38 -13.50 -8.87
C ILE A 119 -2.84 -14.76 -8.19
N ALA A 120 -3.71 -15.58 -7.60
CA ALA A 120 -3.30 -16.85 -6.99
C ALA A 120 -2.66 -17.81 -8.00
N ASN A 121 -3.16 -17.82 -9.24
CA ASN A 121 -2.63 -18.70 -10.30
C ASN A 121 -1.27 -18.26 -10.85
N ILE A 122 -0.88 -16.98 -10.69
CA ILE A 122 0.37 -16.47 -11.26
C ILE A 122 1.48 -16.27 -10.25
N SER A 123 1.17 -16.33 -8.95
CA SER A 123 2.14 -16.13 -7.88
C SER A 123 1.87 -17.09 -6.72
N SER A 124 2.90 -17.83 -6.31
CA SER A 124 2.93 -18.67 -5.12
C SER A 124 3.45 -17.94 -3.88
N GLY A 125 3.95 -16.71 -4.05
CA GLY A 125 4.48 -15.87 -2.99
C GLY A 125 3.44 -15.46 -1.95
N PRO A 126 3.87 -14.89 -0.80
CA PRO A 126 2.98 -14.42 0.25
C PRO A 126 1.97 -13.39 -0.25
N LYS A 127 0.70 -13.55 0.11
CA LYS A 127 -0.42 -12.71 -0.37
C LYS A 127 -1.32 -12.27 0.76
N LEU A 128 -1.58 -10.96 0.84
CA LEU A 128 -2.56 -10.33 1.70
C LEU A 128 -3.71 -9.80 0.85
N PHE A 129 -4.96 -9.94 1.29
CA PHE A 129 -6.09 -9.31 0.62
C PHE A 129 -6.65 -8.16 1.45
N GLN A 130 -6.80 -6.99 0.83
CA GLN A 130 -7.44 -5.84 1.45
C GLN A 130 -8.93 -5.85 1.15
N LEU A 131 -9.71 -5.89 2.20
CA LEU A 131 -11.16 -5.95 2.21
C LEU A 131 -11.77 -4.57 2.48
N TYR A 132 -12.85 -4.23 1.78
CA TYR A 132 -13.83 -3.25 2.19
C TYR A 132 -15.14 -3.97 2.54
N VAL A 133 -15.82 -3.54 3.61
CA VAL A 133 -17.16 -4.02 3.93
C VAL A 133 -18.17 -3.31 3.02
N HIS A 134 -19.06 -4.11 2.42
CA HIS A 134 -20.10 -3.64 1.53
C HIS A 134 -21.46 -3.63 2.25
N LYS A 135 -22.36 -2.71 1.85
CA LYS A 135 -23.75 -2.72 2.32
C LYS A 135 -24.43 -4.06 2.03
N ASP A 136 -24.16 -4.63 0.87
CA ASP A 136 -24.53 -6.02 0.58
C ASP A 136 -23.49 -6.97 1.18
N GLN A 137 -23.81 -7.53 2.33
CA GLN A 137 -22.95 -8.46 3.06
C GLN A 137 -22.51 -9.66 2.19
N SER A 138 -23.36 -10.09 1.24
CA SER A 138 -23.03 -11.22 0.36
C SER A 138 -21.78 -10.99 -0.49
N ILE A 139 -21.46 -9.74 -0.81
CA ILE A 139 -20.25 -9.36 -1.55
C ILE A 139 -19.03 -9.54 -0.64
N THR A 140 -19.11 -9.07 0.60
CA THR A 140 -18.05 -9.21 1.60
C THR A 140 -17.75 -10.69 1.84
N ASP A 141 -18.78 -11.50 2.02
CA ASP A 141 -18.69 -12.93 2.26
C ASP A 141 -18.06 -13.69 1.07
N ASP A 142 -18.49 -13.38 -0.15
CA ASP A 142 -17.91 -13.96 -1.37
C ASP A 142 -16.41 -13.67 -1.48
N LEU A 143 -16.00 -12.43 -1.22
CA LEU A 143 -14.59 -12.03 -1.26
C LEU A 143 -13.75 -12.82 -0.24
N ILE A 144 -14.25 -12.95 1.00
CA ILE A 144 -13.56 -13.72 2.06
C ILE A 144 -13.43 -15.20 1.66
N ASP A 145 -14.51 -15.80 1.16
CA ASP A 145 -14.53 -17.21 0.77
C ASP A 145 -13.62 -17.49 -0.44
N ARG A 146 -13.56 -16.57 -1.40
CA ARG A 146 -12.64 -16.66 -2.56
C ARG A 146 -11.20 -16.55 -2.13
N CYS A 147 -10.86 -15.62 -1.22
CA CYS A 147 -9.51 -15.51 -0.67
C CYS A 147 -9.07 -16.77 0.05
N ARG A 148 -9.97 -17.41 0.81
CA ARG A 148 -9.68 -18.68 1.48
C ARG A 148 -9.42 -19.80 0.48
N ARG A 149 -10.27 -19.94 -0.55
CA ARG A 149 -10.09 -20.97 -1.62
C ARG A 149 -8.82 -20.73 -2.43
N ALA A 150 -8.40 -19.46 -2.57
CA ALA A 150 -7.21 -19.06 -3.31
C ALA A 150 -5.93 -19.03 -2.45
N ASN A 151 -6.00 -19.52 -1.19
CA ASN A 151 -4.90 -19.60 -0.25
C ASN A 151 -4.17 -18.27 -0.04
N PHE A 152 -4.92 -17.18 0.21
CA PHE A 152 -4.35 -15.95 0.72
C PHE A 152 -3.93 -16.15 2.18
N ASP A 153 -2.82 -15.55 2.59
CA ASP A 153 -2.20 -15.75 3.90
C ASP A 153 -2.85 -14.92 5.01
N GLY A 154 -3.47 -13.79 4.64
CA GLY A 154 -4.16 -12.92 5.58
C GLY A 154 -5.16 -11.98 4.89
N LEU A 155 -6.00 -11.36 5.71
CA LEU A 155 -6.86 -10.25 5.30
C LEU A 155 -6.51 -8.97 6.05
N CYS A 156 -6.66 -7.82 5.39
CA CYS A 156 -6.68 -6.53 6.08
C CYS A 156 -7.96 -5.77 5.75
N LEU A 157 -8.75 -5.44 6.75
CA LEU A 157 -9.94 -4.61 6.61
C LEU A 157 -9.53 -3.14 6.67
N THR A 158 -9.85 -2.38 5.62
CA THR A 158 -9.63 -0.94 5.59
C THR A 158 -10.78 -0.22 6.28
N VAL A 159 -10.46 0.55 7.32
CA VAL A 159 -11.43 1.22 8.19
C VAL A 159 -11.39 2.75 8.12
N ASP A 160 -10.47 3.32 7.35
CA ASP A 160 -10.28 4.77 7.18
C ASP A 160 -10.99 5.35 5.94
N THR A 161 -11.81 4.53 5.23
CA THR A 161 -12.47 4.93 3.96
C THR A 161 -13.99 4.72 4.08
N LEU A 162 -14.60 5.32 5.09
CA LEU A 162 -16.08 5.32 5.25
C LEU A 162 -16.75 6.23 4.23
N VAL A 163 -16.03 7.26 3.80
CA VAL A 163 -16.39 8.20 2.73
C VAL A 163 -15.14 8.47 1.88
N ALA A 164 -15.32 8.91 0.64
CA ALA A 164 -14.20 9.29 -0.19
C ALA A 164 -13.56 10.59 0.30
N GLY A 165 -12.24 10.62 0.46
CA GLY A 165 -11.51 11.86 0.77
C GLY A 165 -11.57 12.84 -0.40
N ASN A 166 -11.53 14.14 -0.11
CA ASN A 166 -11.58 15.21 -1.09
C ASN A 166 -10.23 15.35 -1.83
N ARG A 167 -10.10 14.72 -2.98
CA ARG A 167 -8.87 14.74 -3.80
C ARG A 167 -8.99 15.79 -4.88
N GLU A 168 -8.66 17.04 -4.55
CA GLU A 168 -8.82 18.18 -5.47
C GLU A 168 -8.08 18.00 -6.80
N ARG A 169 -6.92 17.33 -6.81
CA ARG A 169 -6.19 17.08 -8.07
C ARG A 169 -6.96 16.18 -9.01
N ASP A 170 -7.75 15.23 -8.50
CA ASP A 170 -8.61 14.37 -9.32
C ASP A 170 -9.72 15.21 -9.97
N HIS A 171 -10.32 16.15 -9.22
CA HIS A 171 -11.31 17.09 -9.75
C HIS A 171 -10.70 18.03 -10.80
N ARG A 172 -9.53 18.63 -10.51
CA ARG A 172 -8.84 19.56 -11.42
C ARG A 172 -8.40 18.91 -12.73
N THR A 173 -8.04 17.64 -12.72
CA THR A 173 -7.66 16.89 -13.94
C THR A 173 -8.85 16.20 -14.61
N GLY A 174 -10.05 16.27 -14.02
CA GLY A 174 -11.25 15.62 -14.53
C GLY A 174 -11.23 14.11 -14.40
N PHE A 175 -10.37 13.55 -13.54
CA PHE A 175 -10.39 12.13 -13.14
C PHE A 175 -11.51 11.93 -12.12
N THR A 176 -12.70 12.36 -12.49
CA THR A 176 -13.94 12.32 -11.71
C THR A 176 -14.86 11.24 -12.23
N THR A 177 -16.06 11.17 -11.66
CA THR A 177 -17.12 10.25 -12.08
C THR A 177 -18.41 11.00 -12.38
N PRO A 178 -18.92 10.85 -13.60
CA PRO A 178 -18.17 10.35 -14.77
C PRO A 178 -16.92 11.21 -15.07
N PRO A 179 -15.93 10.70 -15.81
CA PRO A 179 -14.73 11.50 -16.15
C PRO A 179 -15.12 12.76 -16.93
N LYS A 180 -14.68 13.93 -16.42
CA LYS A 180 -14.87 15.25 -17.06
C LYS A 180 -13.50 15.80 -17.43
N LEU A 181 -12.83 15.11 -18.39
CA LEU A 181 -11.47 15.47 -18.78
C LEU A 181 -11.40 16.91 -19.30
N THR A 182 -10.47 17.69 -18.75
CA THR A 182 -10.17 19.03 -19.24
C THR A 182 -9.41 18.95 -20.57
N LEU A 183 -9.36 20.06 -21.30
CA LEU A 183 -8.59 20.14 -22.55
C LEU A 183 -7.11 19.80 -22.31
N GLU A 184 -6.53 20.27 -21.22
CA GLU A 184 -5.16 19.96 -20.79
C GLU A 184 -4.99 18.45 -20.57
N SER A 185 -5.95 17.81 -19.91
CA SER A 185 -5.93 16.36 -19.70
C SER A 185 -6.02 15.59 -21.03
N LEU A 186 -6.88 16.00 -21.94
CA LEU A 186 -6.98 15.40 -23.29
C LEU A 186 -5.68 15.53 -24.08
N LEU A 187 -5.05 16.71 -24.06
CA LEU A 187 -3.72 16.92 -24.65
C LEU A 187 -2.66 16.05 -23.99
N SER A 188 -2.75 15.85 -22.67
CA SER A 188 -1.85 14.95 -21.94
C SER A 188 -1.95 13.50 -22.40
N PHE A 189 -3.15 13.00 -22.72
CA PHE A 189 -3.31 11.67 -23.35
C PHE A 189 -2.70 11.62 -24.75
N ALA A 190 -2.97 12.64 -25.58
CA ALA A 190 -2.40 12.72 -26.93
C ALA A 190 -0.85 12.71 -26.91
N MET A 191 -0.23 13.33 -25.91
CA MET A 191 1.22 13.33 -25.72
C MET A 191 1.80 12.01 -25.16
N ARG A 192 0.98 11.00 -24.87
CA ARG A 192 1.38 9.67 -24.34
C ARG A 192 0.89 8.54 -25.26
N PRO A 193 1.27 8.52 -26.55
CA PRO A 193 0.73 7.56 -27.52
C PRO A 193 1.01 6.11 -27.14
N GLU A 194 2.15 5.81 -26.51
CA GLU A 194 2.48 4.46 -26.03
C GLU A 194 1.49 3.99 -24.95
N TRP A 195 1.11 4.87 -24.00
CA TRP A 195 0.12 4.55 -22.98
C TRP A 195 -1.26 4.33 -23.61
N VAL A 196 -1.68 5.23 -24.50
CA VAL A 196 -2.98 5.15 -25.21
C VAL A 196 -3.06 3.86 -26.02
N PHE A 197 -2.03 3.53 -26.79
CA PHE A 197 -1.98 2.30 -27.59
C PHE A 197 -2.11 1.07 -26.68
N LYS A 198 -1.31 0.98 -25.62
CA LYS A 198 -1.38 -0.14 -24.66
C LYS A 198 -2.76 -0.25 -24.02
N TYR A 199 -3.39 0.87 -23.64
CA TYR A 199 -4.72 0.87 -23.06
C TYR A 199 -5.80 0.38 -24.02
N LEU A 200 -5.74 0.77 -25.29
CA LEU A 200 -6.72 0.39 -26.31
C LEU A 200 -6.57 -1.05 -26.80
N THR A 201 -5.36 -1.59 -26.80
CA THR A 201 -5.06 -2.93 -27.36
C THR A 201 -5.08 -4.05 -26.33
N ASN A 202 -5.17 -3.73 -25.04
CA ASN A 202 -5.22 -4.74 -23.97
C ASN A 202 -6.64 -4.93 -23.42
N LYS A 203 -6.79 -5.89 -22.50
CA LYS A 203 -8.05 -6.14 -21.79
C LYS A 203 -8.59 -4.83 -21.23
N LYS A 204 -9.87 -4.55 -21.46
CA LYS A 204 -10.53 -3.37 -20.87
C LYS A 204 -10.39 -3.40 -19.36
N PHE A 205 -10.12 -2.23 -18.78
CA PHE A 205 -10.11 -2.05 -17.35
C PHE A 205 -11.46 -2.46 -16.73
N GLU A 206 -11.42 -3.24 -15.68
CA GLU A 206 -12.57 -3.61 -14.87
C GLU A 206 -12.16 -3.88 -13.42
N LEU A 207 -13.11 -3.74 -12.49
CA LEU A 207 -12.93 -4.13 -11.10
C LEU A 207 -13.28 -5.62 -10.97
N ALA A 208 -12.28 -6.48 -11.21
CA ALA A 208 -12.49 -7.89 -11.48
C ALA A 208 -13.11 -8.68 -10.32
N ASN A 209 -12.88 -8.23 -9.06
CA ASN A 209 -13.37 -8.94 -7.87
C ASN A 209 -14.86 -8.73 -7.58
N ILE A 210 -15.46 -7.67 -8.09
CA ILE A 210 -16.84 -7.26 -7.78
C ILE A 210 -17.75 -7.20 -9.01
N LYS A 211 -17.20 -7.44 -10.19
CA LYS A 211 -17.89 -7.33 -11.49
C LYS A 211 -19.18 -8.16 -11.56
N HIS A 212 -19.17 -9.37 -11.05
CA HIS A 212 -20.30 -10.34 -11.16
C HIS A 212 -21.43 -10.08 -10.15
N LYS A 213 -21.23 -9.17 -9.20
CA LYS A 213 -22.23 -8.77 -8.20
C LYS A 213 -22.85 -7.40 -8.48
N THR A 214 -22.38 -6.69 -9.51
CA THR A 214 -22.91 -5.39 -9.89
C THR A 214 -23.63 -5.52 -11.25
N ASP A 215 -24.99 -5.50 -11.23
CA ASP A 215 -25.88 -5.68 -12.41
C ASP A 215 -25.73 -4.61 -13.50
N LYS A 216 -24.94 -3.58 -13.29
CA LYS A 216 -24.68 -2.51 -14.27
C LYS A 216 -23.23 -2.60 -14.66
N GLY A 217 -23.00 -3.13 -15.87
CA GLY A 217 -21.66 -3.26 -16.45
C GLY A 217 -20.76 -2.12 -16.01
N THR A 218 -19.62 -2.44 -15.44
CA THR A 218 -18.62 -1.50 -14.96
C THR A 218 -18.05 -0.69 -16.12
N ASN A 219 -18.87 0.24 -16.64
CA ASN A 219 -18.33 1.32 -17.44
C ASN A 219 -17.40 2.12 -16.52
N ILE A 220 -16.14 2.27 -16.89
CA ILE A 220 -15.13 3.10 -16.21
C ILE A 220 -15.70 4.49 -15.87
N ALA A 221 -16.71 4.92 -16.60
CA ALA A 221 -17.41 6.19 -16.43
C ALA A 221 -18.38 6.26 -15.21
N LYS A 222 -18.82 5.11 -14.66
CA LYS A 222 -19.48 5.06 -13.34
C LYS A 222 -18.46 4.54 -12.33
N SER A 223 -17.71 5.40 -11.84
CA SER A 223 -16.40 5.21 -11.27
C SER A 223 -16.40 4.64 -9.87
N VAL A 224 -15.19 4.36 -9.51
CA VAL A 224 -14.68 4.00 -8.20
C VAL A 224 -15.26 4.88 -7.07
N ILE A 225 -15.40 6.19 -7.27
CA ILE A 225 -15.96 7.10 -6.26
C ILE A 225 -17.45 6.86 -6.04
N ASP A 226 -18.24 6.71 -7.11
CA ASP A 226 -19.66 6.39 -6.98
C ASP A 226 -19.85 4.99 -6.38
N TYR A 227 -19.04 4.02 -6.81
CA TYR A 227 -19.05 2.69 -6.22
C TYR A 227 -18.75 2.76 -4.72
N ILE A 228 -17.73 3.49 -4.30
CA ILE A 228 -17.41 3.70 -2.88
C ILE A 228 -18.61 4.31 -2.14
N ASN A 229 -19.17 5.39 -2.65
CA ASN A 229 -20.28 6.09 -2.01
C ASN A 229 -21.59 5.27 -1.98
N GLU A 230 -21.83 4.47 -3.03
CA GLU A 230 -23.04 3.64 -3.12
C GLU A 230 -22.92 2.34 -2.31
N GLN A 231 -21.75 1.70 -2.32
CA GLN A 231 -21.58 0.33 -1.82
C GLN A 231 -20.93 0.26 -0.44
N TYR A 232 -20.14 1.25 -0.03
CA TYR A 232 -19.53 1.20 1.30
C TYR A 232 -20.52 1.68 2.35
N ASP A 233 -20.51 1.02 3.50
CA ASP A 233 -21.37 1.40 4.61
C ASP A 233 -20.68 2.43 5.51
N PRO A 234 -21.14 3.72 5.48
CA PRO A 234 -20.59 4.73 6.38
C PRO A 234 -20.92 4.48 7.86
N LYS A 235 -21.79 3.51 8.14
CA LYS A 235 -22.15 3.06 9.50
C LYS A 235 -21.32 1.87 9.96
N MET A 236 -20.36 1.39 9.14
CA MET A 236 -19.44 0.31 9.51
C MET A 236 -18.85 0.55 10.92
N ASN A 237 -18.82 -0.45 11.72
CA ASN A 237 -18.43 -0.38 13.13
C ASN A 237 -17.60 -1.62 13.56
N TRP A 238 -17.22 -1.67 14.81
CA TRP A 238 -16.39 -2.74 15.38
C TRP A 238 -17.01 -4.14 15.29
N LYS A 239 -18.35 -4.26 15.30
CA LYS A 239 -19.03 -5.56 15.15
C LYS A 239 -18.88 -6.10 13.74
N ASP A 240 -18.84 -5.22 12.74
CA ASP A 240 -18.61 -5.62 11.35
C ASP A 240 -17.17 -6.13 11.17
N ALA A 241 -16.20 -5.49 11.82
CA ALA A 241 -14.82 -5.96 11.85
C ALA A 241 -14.71 -7.33 12.55
N GLU A 242 -15.33 -7.49 13.72
CA GLU A 242 -15.38 -8.76 14.46
C GLU A 242 -16.04 -9.88 13.63
N TYR A 243 -17.09 -9.56 12.89
CA TYR A 243 -17.73 -10.50 11.96
C TYR A 243 -16.74 -10.97 10.89
N CYS A 244 -16.01 -10.05 10.25
CA CYS A 244 -15.02 -10.39 9.22
C CYS A 244 -13.88 -11.26 9.78
N ILE A 245 -13.41 -10.96 11.00
CA ILE A 245 -12.38 -11.76 11.69
C ILE A 245 -12.87 -13.19 11.91
N LYS A 246 -14.04 -13.36 12.50
CA LYS A 246 -14.64 -14.69 12.76
C LYS A 246 -14.88 -15.47 11.48
N ARG A 247 -15.33 -14.79 10.42
CA ARG A 247 -15.56 -15.44 9.12
C ARG A 247 -14.27 -15.84 8.43
N TRP A 248 -13.22 -15.04 8.51
CA TRP A 248 -11.93 -15.37 7.94
C TRP A 248 -11.22 -16.48 8.69
N ASN A 249 -11.22 -16.41 10.01
CA ASN A 249 -10.58 -17.39 10.92
C ASN A 249 -9.12 -17.65 10.58
N GLY A 250 -8.33 -16.60 10.47
CA GLY A 250 -6.91 -16.60 10.13
C GLY A 250 -6.25 -15.27 10.45
N PRO A 251 -4.99 -15.03 10.05
CA PRO A 251 -4.31 -13.77 10.27
C PRO A 251 -5.11 -12.59 9.71
N PHE A 252 -5.37 -11.57 10.56
CA PHE A 252 -6.25 -10.46 10.21
C PHE A 252 -5.72 -9.14 10.77
N ALA A 253 -5.73 -8.09 9.92
CA ALA A 253 -5.35 -6.74 10.33
C ALA A 253 -6.49 -5.74 10.14
N LEU A 254 -6.54 -4.71 10.99
CA LEU A 254 -7.21 -3.45 10.67
C LEU A 254 -6.21 -2.49 10.03
N LYS A 255 -6.57 -1.94 8.86
CA LYS A 255 -5.79 -0.91 8.16
C LYS A 255 -6.46 0.46 8.28
N GLY A 256 -5.71 1.43 8.79
CA GLY A 256 -6.22 2.77 9.07
C GLY A 256 -6.21 3.12 10.57
N VAL A 257 -5.55 2.29 11.38
CA VAL A 257 -5.42 2.51 12.83
C VAL A 257 -4.40 3.62 13.06
N MET A 258 -4.81 4.68 13.78
CA MET A 258 -4.00 5.87 14.04
C MET A 258 -3.99 6.28 15.52
N SER A 259 -4.58 5.49 16.42
CA SER A 259 -4.62 5.76 17.86
C SER A 259 -4.28 4.53 18.69
N VAL A 260 -3.76 4.75 19.90
CA VAL A 260 -3.50 3.69 20.88
C VAL A 260 -4.80 3.03 21.34
N GLU A 261 -5.88 3.81 21.44
CA GLU A 261 -7.19 3.30 21.85
C GLU A 261 -7.73 2.29 20.85
N ASP A 262 -7.71 2.64 19.55
CA ASP A 262 -8.15 1.73 18.49
C ASP A 262 -7.25 0.50 18.38
N ALA A 263 -5.94 0.66 18.59
CA ALA A 263 -5.00 -0.46 18.60
C ALA A 263 -5.30 -1.46 19.74
N LYS A 264 -5.61 -0.98 20.94
CA LYS A 264 -6.06 -1.83 22.05
C LYS A 264 -7.37 -2.55 21.72
N ARG A 265 -8.33 -1.82 21.18
CA ARG A 265 -9.62 -2.41 20.78
C ARG A 265 -9.49 -3.44 19.67
N ALA A 266 -8.50 -3.30 18.76
CA ALA A 266 -8.20 -4.30 17.76
C ALA A 266 -7.81 -5.66 18.38
N ILE A 267 -7.08 -5.64 19.53
CA ILE A 267 -6.79 -6.87 20.30
C ILE A 267 -8.08 -7.52 20.81
N ASP A 268 -8.96 -6.70 21.40
CA ASP A 268 -10.20 -7.19 22.05
C ASP A 268 -11.12 -7.92 21.07
N ILE A 269 -11.15 -7.50 19.79
CA ILE A 269 -11.94 -8.15 18.74
C ILE A 269 -11.22 -9.31 18.02
N GLY A 270 -9.95 -9.60 18.38
CA GLY A 270 -9.20 -10.75 17.86
C GLY A 270 -8.35 -10.47 16.62
N CYS A 271 -7.94 -9.23 16.35
CA CYS A 271 -6.93 -8.95 15.34
C CYS A 271 -5.59 -9.58 15.70
N THR A 272 -4.83 -10.03 14.70
CA THR A 272 -3.45 -10.51 14.85
C THR A 272 -2.43 -9.44 14.48
N ALA A 273 -2.85 -8.43 13.70
CA ALA A 273 -2.02 -7.33 13.25
C ALA A 273 -2.82 -6.02 13.15
N ILE A 274 -2.11 -4.91 13.08
CA ILE A 274 -2.65 -3.61 12.67
C ILE A 274 -1.74 -2.97 11.63
N MET A 275 -2.35 -2.22 10.70
CA MET A 275 -1.62 -1.36 9.77
C MET A 275 -1.85 0.09 10.17
N ILE A 276 -0.82 0.73 10.75
CA ILE A 276 -0.82 2.15 11.09
C ILE A 276 -0.77 2.92 9.77
N SER A 277 -1.88 3.55 9.41
CA SER A 277 -2.08 4.15 8.09
C SER A 277 -3.08 5.30 8.15
N ASN A 278 -2.84 6.35 7.38
CA ASN A 278 -3.79 7.41 7.06
C ASN A 278 -4.11 7.42 5.55
N HIS A 279 -4.10 6.22 4.91
CA HIS A 279 -4.36 6.05 3.49
C HIS A 279 -3.40 6.82 2.58
N GLY A 280 -2.17 7.07 3.05
CA GLY A 280 -1.17 7.85 2.32
C GLY A 280 -1.53 9.35 2.18
N GLY A 281 -2.24 9.93 3.15
CA GLY A 281 -2.70 11.31 3.16
C GLY A 281 -3.82 11.60 2.16
N ARG A 282 -4.68 10.60 1.87
CA ARG A 282 -5.73 10.68 0.84
C ARG A 282 -7.15 10.71 1.43
N GLN A 283 -7.30 10.70 2.74
CA GLN A 283 -8.56 10.69 3.48
C GLN A 283 -8.68 11.93 4.36
N LEU A 284 -8.47 11.85 5.65
CA LEU A 284 -8.51 12.99 6.56
C LEU A 284 -7.20 13.78 6.44
N ASP A 285 -7.24 14.99 5.88
CA ASP A 285 -6.10 15.90 5.93
C ASP A 285 -5.98 16.57 7.29
N GLY A 286 -4.79 17.01 7.67
CA GLY A 286 -4.49 17.52 9.02
C GLY A 286 -4.28 16.41 10.07
N SER A 287 -4.36 15.12 9.70
CA SER A 287 -4.05 14.03 10.63
C SER A 287 -2.54 13.85 10.81
N ARG A 288 -2.15 13.15 11.90
CA ARG A 288 -0.75 12.82 12.14
C ARG A 288 -0.19 11.87 11.07
N SER A 289 1.13 11.88 10.91
CA SER A 289 1.82 10.85 10.12
C SER A 289 1.70 9.48 10.81
N PRO A 290 1.58 8.38 10.05
CA PRO A 290 1.67 7.04 10.60
C PRO A 290 2.96 6.80 11.38
N PHE A 291 4.11 7.32 10.93
CA PHE A 291 5.38 7.19 11.64
C PHE A 291 5.36 7.84 13.03
N ASP A 292 4.70 9.00 13.19
CA ASP A 292 4.54 9.68 14.47
C ASP A 292 3.76 8.84 15.52
N GLN A 293 3.01 7.83 15.06
CA GLN A 293 2.18 6.98 15.93
C GLN A 293 2.83 5.63 16.28
N VAL A 294 3.85 5.21 15.52
CA VAL A 294 4.44 3.86 15.68
C VAL A 294 4.89 3.62 17.12
N LYS A 295 5.70 4.53 17.68
CA LYS A 295 6.26 4.31 19.01
C LYS A 295 5.18 4.20 20.09
N ALA A 296 4.24 5.13 20.14
CA ALA A 296 3.17 5.13 21.14
C ALA A 296 2.27 3.89 21.04
N ILE A 297 1.96 3.46 19.81
CA ILE A 297 1.16 2.26 19.59
C ILE A 297 1.97 1.01 19.93
N SER A 298 3.24 0.93 19.52
CA SER A 298 4.11 -0.21 19.83
C SER A 298 4.32 -0.39 21.32
N ASP A 299 4.56 0.69 22.06
CA ASP A 299 4.69 0.65 23.52
C ASP A 299 3.42 0.10 24.22
N ALA A 300 2.25 0.28 23.58
CA ALA A 300 0.98 -0.11 24.16
C ALA A 300 0.51 -1.53 23.80
N VAL A 301 0.88 -2.03 22.59
CA VAL A 301 0.31 -3.27 22.03
C VAL A 301 1.30 -4.14 21.26
N GLY A 302 2.57 -3.75 21.15
CA GLY A 302 3.55 -4.42 20.29
C GLY A 302 3.94 -5.84 20.73
N ASP A 303 3.62 -6.24 21.96
CA ASP A 303 3.75 -7.59 22.49
C ASP A 303 2.59 -8.53 22.08
N LYS A 304 1.50 -7.98 21.55
CA LYS A 304 0.24 -8.69 21.26
C LYS A 304 -0.17 -8.66 19.78
N LEU A 305 0.31 -7.66 19.03
CA LEU A 305 -0.05 -7.45 17.63
C LEU A 305 1.19 -7.24 16.77
N GLU A 306 1.17 -7.80 15.56
CA GLU A 306 2.09 -7.36 14.51
C GLU A 306 1.74 -5.91 14.12
N ILE A 307 2.74 -5.04 14.08
CA ILE A 307 2.58 -3.62 13.75
C ILE A 307 3.18 -3.34 12.37
N ILE A 308 2.35 -3.00 11.41
CA ILE A 308 2.77 -2.65 10.07
C ILE A 308 2.67 -1.12 9.88
N LEU A 309 3.78 -0.48 9.56
CA LEU A 309 3.74 0.93 9.16
C LEU A 309 3.39 1.05 7.68
N ASP A 310 2.27 1.71 7.36
CA ASP A 310 1.82 1.98 5.99
C ASP A 310 1.74 3.48 5.71
N GLY A 311 2.62 3.98 4.86
CA GLY A 311 2.66 5.38 4.42
C GLY A 311 4.00 6.06 4.63
N GLY A 312 4.30 7.04 3.77
CA GLY A 312 5.51 7.87 3.86
C GLY A 312 6.83 7.20 3.45
N ILE A 313 6.89 5.88 3.30
CA ILE A 313 8.12 5.14 2.96
C ILE A 313 8.62 5.52 1.56
N ARG A 314 9.87 6.00 1.49
CA ARG A 314 10.57 6.41 0.26
C ARG A 314 12.01 5.89 0.18
N ARG A 315 12.59 5.47 1.31
CA ARG A 315 13.96 5.06 1.49
C ARG A 315 14.07 3.83 2.39
N GLY A 316 15.14 3.05 2.24
CA GLY A 316 15.46 1.97 3.18
C GLY A 316 15.70 2.48 4.60
N SER A 317 16.23 3.69 4.78
CA SER A 317 16.36 4.32 6.11
C SER A 317 15.02 4.59 6.79
N HIS A 318 13.95 4.87 6.03
CA HIS A 318 12.61 5.03 6.61
C HIS A 318 12.10 3.70 7.19
N VAL A 319 12.38 2.58 6.50
CA VAL A 319 12.05 1.24 7.00
C VAL A 319 12.78 0.98 8.32
N LEU A 320 14.10 1.24 8.38
CA LEU A 320 14.88 1.01 9.60
C LEU A 320 14.41 1.88 10.78
N LYS A 321 14.05 3.15 10.51
CA LYS A 321 13.47 4.04 11.52
C LYS A 321 12.15 3.50 12.06
N ALA A 322 11.30 2.98 11.18
CA ALA A 322 10.01 2.41 11.57
C ALA A 322 10.18 1.15 12.44
N LEU A 323 11.11 0.25 12.05
CA LEU A 323 11.41 -0.97 12.80
C LEU A 323 11.98 -0.62 14.19
N ALA A 324 12.95 0.30 14.24
CA ALA A 324 13.55 0.74 15.51
C ALA A 324 12.52 1.48 16.41
N ALA A 325 11.48 2.08 15.83
CA ALA A 325 10.36 2.65 16.57
C ALA A 325 9.34 1.59 17.06
N GLY A 326 9.51 0.32 16.66
CA GLY A 326 8.70 -0.82 17.11
C GLY A 326 7.73 -1.40 16.07
N ALA A 327 7.85 -1.04 14.79
CA ALA A 327 7.11 -1.73 13.74
C ALA A 327 7.70 -3.13 13.45
N THR A 328 6.85 -4.11 13.15
CA THR A 328 7.25 -5.45 12.70
C THR A 328 7.73 -5.43 11.25
N ALA A 329 7.05 -4.65 10.42
CA ALA A 329 7.37 -4.45 9.00
C ALA A 329 6.77 -3.13 8.48
N CYS A 330 7.10 -2.80 7.24
CA CYS A 330 6.54 -1.66 6.54
C CYS A 330 5.82 -2.09 5.26
N SER A 331 4.83 -1.29 4.84
CA SER A 331 4.27 -1.39 3.51
C SER A 331 4.31 -0.04 2.79
N PHE A 332 4.32 -0.05 1.46
CA PHE A 332 4.41 1.18 0.68
C PHE A 332 3.57 1.12 -0.60
N GLY A 333 2.82 2.20 -0.88
CA GLY A 333 1.91 2.32 -2.03
C GLY A 333 2.48 3.18 -3.14
N LYS A 334 2.52 4.51 -2.95
CA LYS A 334 2.90 5.46 -4.01
C LYS A 334 4.26 5.14 -4.67
N ALA A 335 5.25 4.68 -3.91
CA ALA A 335 6.58 4.40 -4.44
C ALA A 335 6.55 3.27 -5.48
N PHE A 336 5.87 2.16 -5.19
CA PHE A 336 5.80 1.09 -6.16
C PHE A 336 4.85 1.41 -7.32
N LEU A 337 3.77 2.18 -7.11
CA LEU A 337 2.91 2.60 -8.21
C LEU A 337 3.63 3.50 -9.22
N PHE A 338 4.49 4.41 -8.76
CA PHE A 338 5.34 5.17 -9.68
C PHE A 338 6.32 4.27 -10.43
N SER A 339 6.91 3.29 -9.76
CA SER A 339 7.82 2.35 -10.41
C SER A 339 7.09 1.44 -11.41
N LEU A 340 5.86 1.03 -11.08
CA LEU A 340 4.97 0.28 -11.98
C LEU A 340 4.63 1.11 -13.22
N GLY A 341 4.20 2.36 -13.05
CA GLY A 341 3.91 3.28 -14.16
C GLY A 341 5.15 3.66 -14.98
N ALA A 342 6.33 3.70 -14.36
CA ALA A 342 7.59 3.98 -15.03
C ALA A 342 8.11 2.81 -15.88
N GLY A 343 7.86 1.55 -15.48
CA GLY A 343 8.50 0.41 -16.14
C GLY A 343 7.83 -0.95 -15.97
N GLY A 344 6.56 -1.00 -15.56
CA GLY A 344 5.87 -2.27 -15.34
C GLY A 344 6.57 -3.12 -14.27
N GLN A 345 6.55 -4.43 -14.44
CA GLN A 345 7.19 -5.38 -13.51
C GLN A 345 8.67 -5.03 -13.27
N LYS A 346 9.44 -4.75 -14.33
CA LYS A 346 10.87 -4.37 -14.19
C LYS A 346 11.08 -3.09 -13.38
N GLY A 347 10.13 -2.18 -13.42
CA GLY A 347 10.14 -0.96 -12.60
C GLY A 347 9.99 -1.28 -11.12
N VAL A 348 9.02 -2.14 -10.76
CA VAL A 348 8.80 -2.58 -9.38
C VAL A 348 10.00 -3.39 -8.87
N GLU A 349 10.52 -4.33 -9.67
CA GLU A 349 11.73 -5.09 -9.34
C GLU A 349 12.93 -4.18 -9.06
N ARG A 350 13.14 -3.14 -9.89
CA ARG A 350 14.23 -2.19 -9.69
C ARG A 350 14.07 -1.38 -8.40
N LEU A 351 12.85 -1.00 -8.05
CA LEU A 351 12.58 -0.32 -6.79
C LEU A 351 12.87 -1.24 -5.59
N LEU A 352 12.39 -2.49 -5.63
CA LEU A 352 12.61 -3.47 -4.56
C LEU A 352 14.12 -3.75 -4.38
N ASP A 353 14.87 -3.92 -5.47
CA ASP A 353 16.33 -4.06 -5.44
C ASP A 353 17.04 -2.87 -4.79
N ASN A 354 16.63 -1.64 -5.16
CA ASN A 354 17.16 -0.44 -4.54
C ASN A 354 16.86 -0.39 -3.03
N MET A 355 15.63 -0.68 -2.62
CA MET A 355 15.22 -0.68 -1.22
C MET A 355 15.98 -1.74 -0.41
N GLN A 356 16.10 -2.96 -0.93
CA GLN A 356 16.84 -4.03 -0.27
C GLN A 356 18.32 -3.66 -0.08
N LYS A 357 18.96 -3.10 -1.10
CA LYS A 357 20.34 -2.61 -1.01
C LYS A 357 20.50 -1.46 -0.01
N GLU A 358 19.55 -0.53 0.05
CA GLU A 358 19.58 0.55 1.03
C GLU A 358 19.42 0.03 2.46
N ILE A 359 18.46 -0.87 2.71
CA ILE A 359 18.24 -1.49 4.02
C ILE A 359 19.52 -2.21 4.46
N ARG A 360 20.05 -3.10 3.62
CA ARG A 360 21.26 -3.88 3.89
C ARG A 360 22.45 -2.99 4.25
N ARG A 361 22.78 -2.03 3.39
CA ARG A 361 23.88 -1.10 3.61
C ARG A 361 23.74 -0.34 4.93
N ASN A 362 22.53 0.16 5.21
CA ASN A 362 22.29 0.96 6.42
C ASN A 362 22.35 0.08 7.69
N MET A 363 21.87 -1.17 7.66
CA MET A 363 22.05 -2.11 8.77
C MET A 363 23.52 -2.35 9.08
N ILE A 364 24.38 -2.52 8.05
CA ILE A 364 25.83 -2.65 8.24
C ILE A 364 26.39 -1.41 8.94
N LEU A 365 26.02 -0.20 8.48
CA LEU A 365 26.47 1.06 9.08
C LEU A 365 25.94 1.29 10.49
N MET A 366 24.80 0.70 10.84
CA MET A 366 24.20 0.75 12.17
C MET A 366 24.70 -0.38 13.10
N GLY A 367 25.52 -1.30 12.61
CA GLY A 367 26.00 -2.42 13.38
C GLY A 367 24.95 -3.50 13.69
N CYS A 368 23.89 -3.60 12.86
CA CYS A 368 22.79 -4.55 13.04
C CYS A 368 22.99 -5.77 12.14
N LYS A 369 22.97 -6.98 12.71
CA LYS A 369 23.16 -8.26 11.98
C LYS A 369 21.83 -8.84 11.49
N LYS A 370 20.73 -8.51 12.15
CA LYS A 370 19.38 -8.99 11.86
C LYS A 370 18.33 -7.93 12.23
N ILE A 371 17.11 -8.14 11.80
CA ILE A 371 16.02 -7.16 12.03
C ILE A 371 15.75 -6.94 13.52
N GLU A 372 15.86 -7.98 14.34
CA GLU A 372 15.63 -7.88 15.80
C GLU A 372 16.68 -7.05 16.53
N ASP A 373 17.81 -6.71 15.89
CA ASP A 373 18.79 -5.77 16.46
C ASP A 373 18.35 -4.29 16.34
N LEU A 374 17.25 -4.04 15.62
CA LEU A 374 16.68 -2.71 15.42
C LEU A 374 15.68 -2.41 16.55
N ASP A 375 16.16 -1.86 17.64
CA ASP A 375 15.38 -1.42 18.79
C ASP A 375 15.43 0.10 18.98
N ALA A 376 14.77 0.62 20.01
CA ALA A 376 14.69 2.04 20.33
C ALA A 376 16.05 2.72 20.52
N SER A 377 17.13 1.97 20.84
CA SER A 377 18.49 2.52 20.96
C SER A 377 19.11 2.91 19.63
N LYS A 378 18.53 2.46 18.51
CA LYS A 378 18.99 2.72 17.15
C LYS A 378 18.43 3.99 16.54
N ILE A 379 17.57 4.71 17.25
CA ILE A 379 16.97 5.98 16.82
C ILE A 379 17.01 7.02 17.94
N ILE A 380 17.08 8.29 17.51
CA ILE A 380 16.94 9.46 18.40
C ILE A 380 15.97 10.43 17.73
N TYR A 381 14.88 10.79 18.42
CA TYR A 381 13.99 11.83 17.96
C TYR A 381 14.61 13.20 18.19
N ARG A 382 14.53 14.08 17.21
CA ARG A 382 14.96 15.47 17.33
C ARG A 382 13.96 16.23 18.20
N ASN A 383 14.49 17.06 19.10
CA ASN A 383 13.68 17.96 19.93
C ASN A 383 13.14 19.14 19.13
#